data_0e6ed5830c8b0bab1fc2391c126e908f
#
_entry.id   0e6ed5830c8b0bab1fc2391c126e908f
#
_cell.length_a   1.000
_cell.length_b   1.000
_cell.length_c   1.000
_cell.angle_alpha   90.00
_cell.angle_beta   90.00
_cell.angle_gamma   90.00
#
_symmetry.space_group_name_H-M   'P 1'
#
loop_
_entity.id
_entity.type
_entity.pdbx_description
1 polymer ?
#
loop_
_entity_poly.entity_id
_entity_poly.type
_entity_poly.pdbx_seq_one_letter_code
_entity_poly.pdbx_strand_id
1 'polypeptide(L)'
;MIVVELRFSSDAAERLAARPAHRDLLARWHAEGFVVAAGPWPDESGALLLFDADEATVRQRMTEDPYYRTPGVTVHQVREWHPVVGGPASVN
;
A
#
# COMPACT_ATOMS: atom_id res chain seq x y z
N MET A 1 12.21 1.82 -5.42
CA MET A 1 10.87 1.41 -4.93
C MET A 1 10.33 2.43 -3.96
N ILE A 2 9.04 2.52 -3.86
CA ILE A 2 8.37 3.36 -2.85
C ILE A 2 7.75 2.47 -1.80
N VAL A 3 8.02 2.78 -0.53
CA VAL A 3 7.42 2.11 0.62
C VAL A 3 6.34 3.03 1.19
N VAL A 4 5.14 2.47 1.37
CA VAL A 4 4.04 3.17 2.05
C VAL A 4 3.73 2.40 3.32
N GLU A 5 3.75 3.10 4.45
CA GLU A 5 3.39 2.53 5.74
C GLU A 5 2.08 3.13 6.21
N LEU A 6 1.13 2.27 6.54
CA LEU A 6 -0.17 2.66 7.08
C LEU A 6 -0.23 2.33 8.57
N ARG A 7 -0.98 3.15 9.30
CA ARG A 7 -1.35 2.87 10.69
C ARG A 7 -2.87 2.80 10.78
N PHE A 8 -3.36 1.87 11.58
CA PHE A 8 -4.79 1.63 11.76
C PHE A 8 -5.19 1.96 13.20
N SER A 9 -6.34 2.64 13.36
CA SER A 9 -6.92 2.86 14.67
C SER A 9 -7.61 1.59 15.16
N SER A 10 -7.92 1.54 16.45
CA SER A 10 -8.63 0.41 17.05
C SER A 10 -10.07 0.29 16.57
N ASP A 11 -10.69 1.38 16.12
CA ASP A 11 -12.02 1.35 15.50
C ASP A 11 -11.87 0.93 14.04
N ALA A 12 -12.15 -0.34 13.78
CA ALA A 12 -11.89 -0.96 12.49
C ALA A 12 -13.11 -1.06 11.57
N ALA A 13 -14.30 -0.62 12.03
CA ALA A 13 -15.54 -0.90 11.30
C ALA A 13 -15.52 -0.37 9.85
N GLU A 14 -15.16 0.90 9.67
CA GLU A 14 -15.14 1.50 8.33
C GLU A 14 -14.00 0.96 7.48
N ARG A 15 -12.84 0.73 8.08
CA ARG A 15 -11.70 0.13 7.39
C ARG A 15 -12.03 -1.27 6.87
N LEU A 16 -12.64 -2.10 7.70
CA LEU A 16 -13.00 -3.46 7.31
C LEU A 16 -14.07 -3.46 6.21
N ALA A 17 -14.99 -2.51 6.23
CA ALA A 17 -15.99 -2.36 5.17
C ALA A 17 -15.33 -1.96 3.83
N ALA A 18 -14.29 -1.15 3.85
CA ALA A 18 -13.59 -0.68 2.65
C ALA A 18 -12.56 -1.69 2.14
N ARG A 19 -12.17 -2.67 2.95
CA ARG A 19 -11.05 -3.58 2.65
C ARG A 19 -11.24 -4.46 1.42
N PRO A 20 -12.41 -5.05 1.13
CA PRO A 20 -12.55 -5.90 -0.06
C PRO A 20 -12.23 -5.17 -1.37
N ALA A 21 -12.78 -3.98 -1.57
CA ALA A 21 -12.50 -3.20 -2.77
C ALA A 21 -11.04 -2.79 -2.87
N HIS A 22 -10.43 -2.43 -1.74
CA HIS A 22 -9.00 -2.10 -1.65
C HIS A 22 -8.14 -3.29 -2.06
N ARG A 23 -8.45 -4.48 -1.56
CA ARG A 23 -7.68 -5.70 -1.89
C ARG A 23 -7.85 -6.12 -3.34
N ASP A 24 -9.03 -5.90 -3.93
CA ASP A 24 -9.24 -6.15 -5.36
C ASP A 24 -8.37 -5.23 -6.21
N LEU A 25 -8.27 -3.96 -5.83
CA LEU A 25 -7.43 -3.00 -6.54
C LEU A 25 -5.94 -3.36 -6.39
N LEU A 26 -5.50 -3.73 -5.19
CA LEU A 26 -4.12 -4.17 -4.97
C LEU A 26 -3.78 -5.39 -5.82
N ALA A 27 -4.69 -6.34 -5.96
CA ALA A 27 -4.47 -7.53 -6.79
C ALA A 27 -4.28 -7.15 -8.27
N ARG A 28 -5.08 -6.20 -8.77
CA ARG A 28 -4.92 -5.70 -10.15
C ARG A 28 -3.59 -4.99 -10.33
N TRP A 29 -3.22 -4.13 -9.40
CA TRP A 29 -1.94 -3.42 -9.44
C TRP A 29 -0.76 -4.36 -9.34
N HIS A 30 -0.89 -5.45 -8.58
CA HIS A 30 0.14 -6.47 -8.51
C HIS A 30 0.29 -7.20 -9.86
N ALA A 31 -0.82 -7.53 -10.50
CA ALA A 31 -0.81 -8.14 -11.83
C ALA A 31 -0.16 -7.24 -12.89
N GLU A 32 -0.29 -5.92 -12.73
CA GLU A 32 0.33 -4.94 -13.62
C GLU A 32 1.83 -4.71 -13.30
N GLY A 33 2.34 -5.25 -12.20
CA GLY A 33 3.72 -5.01 -11.76
C GLY A 33 3.91 -3.73 -10.97
N PHE A 34 2.86 -2.98 -10.69
CA PHE A 34 2.94 -1.74 -9.93
C PHE A 34 3.12 -2.00 -8.42
N VAL A 35 2.36 -2.93 -7.86
CA VAL A 35 2.51 -3.38 -6.47
C VAL A 35 3.41 -4.61 -6.46
N VAL A 36 4.52 -4.54 -5.73
CA VAL A 36 5.43 -5.67 -5.54
C VAL A 36 4.90 -6.60 -4.45
N ALA A 37 4.49 -6.03 -3.33
CA ALA A 37 3.91 -6.76 -2.21
C ALA A 37 3.14 -5.77 -1.34
N ALA A 38 2.09 -6.24 -0.66
CA ALA A 38 1.32 -5.43 0.26
C ALA A 38 0.63 -6.33 1.27
N GLY A 39 0.55 -5.89 2.52
CA GLY A 39 -0.15 -6.66 3.55
C GLY A 39 -0.09 -6.01 4.92
N PRO A 40 -0.99 -6.43 5.82
CA PRO A 40 -1.04 -5.91 7.17
C PRO A 40 -0.01 -6.56 8.08
N TRP A 41 0.33 -5.86 9.17
CA TRP A 41 1.04 -6.50 10.27
C TRP A 41 0.13 -7.57 10.91
N PRO A 42 0.72 -8.62 11.53
CA PRO A 42 -0.09 -9.69 12.15
C PRO A 42 -1.09 -9.20 13.19
N ASP A 43 -0.77 -8.12 13.91
CA ASP A 43 -1.66 -7.54 14.93
C ASP A 43 -2.66 -6.52 14.34
N GLU A 44 -2.64 -6.33 13.02
CA GLU A 44 -3.48 -5.38 12.29
C GLU A 44 -3.37 -3.93 12.79
N SER A 45 -2.22 -3.57 13.35
CA SER A 45 -1.94 -2.17 13.75
C SER A 45 -1.62 -1.27 12.57
N GLY A 46 -1.39 -1.83 11.41
CA GLY A 46 -1.04 -1.12 10.19
C GLY A 46 -0.70 -2.07 9.08
N ALA A 47 -0.09 -1.55 8.03
CA ALA A 47 0.27 -2.31 6.85
C ALA A 47 1.50 -1.73 6.17
N LEU A 48 2.15 -2.55 5.36
CA LEU A 48 3.27 -2.13 4.53
C LEU A 48 2.92 -2.43 3.07
N LEU A 49 3.18 -1.46 2.18
CA LEU A 49 2.98 -1.61 0.74
C LEU A 49 4.28 -1.22 0.04
N LEU A 50 4.68 -2.04 -0.94
CA LEU A 50 5.88 -1.81 -1.74
C LEU A 50 5.46 -1.61 -3.20
N PHE A 51 5.84 -0.46 -3.77
CA PHE A 51 5.48 -0.09 -5.14
C PHE A 51 6.73 0.04 -6.01
N ASP A 52 6.64 -0.49 -7.24
CA ASP A 52 7.67 -0.33 -8.27
C ASP A 52 7.31 0.86 -9.17
N ALA A 53 7.51 2.06 -8.64
CA ALA A 53 7.23 3.31 -9.34
C ALA A 53 7.88 4.47 -8.58
N ASP A 54 7.86 5.66 -9.14
CA ASP A 54 8.31 6.85 -8.44
C ASP A 54 7.23 7.35 -7.46
N GLU A 55 7.61 8.25 -6.56
CA GLU A 55 6.71 8.72 -5.52
C GLU A 55 5.50 9.45 -6.10
N ALA A 56 5.68 10.25 -7.14
CA ALA A 56 4.58 11.01 -7.75
C ALA A 56 3.51 10.06 -8.32
N THR A 57 3.94 9.00 -8.99
CA THR A 57 3.03 7.99 -9.53
C THR A 57 2.30 7.25 -8.42
N VAL A 58 3.01 6.86 -7.35
CA VAL A 58 2.40 6.17 -6.22
C VAL A 58 1.33 7.05 -5.56
N ARG A 59 1.65 8.32 -5.29
CA ARG A 59 0.69 9.24 -4.68
C ARG A 59 -0.52 9.47 -5.57
N GLN A 60 -0.32 9.58 -6.89
CA GLN A 60 -1.42 9.75 -7.84
C GLN A 60 -2.33 8.52 -7.85
N ARG A 61 -1.75 7.33 -7.91
CA ARG A 61 -2.52 6.07 -7.89
C ARG A 61 -3.28 5.88 -6.57
N MET A 62 -2.69 6.27 -5.45
CA MET A 62 -3.36 6.18 -4.15
C MET A 62 -4.64 7.02 -4.09
N THR A 63 -4.74 8.11 -4.87
CA THR A 63 -5.97 8.90 -4.89
C THR A 63 -7.15 8.14 -5.52
N GLU A 64 -6.89 7.10 -6.28
CA GLU A 64 -7.92 6.28 -6.92
C GLU A 64 -8.57 5.29 -5.94
N ASP A 65 -7.97 5.11 -4.76
CA ASP A 65 -8.45 4.16 -3.75
C ASP A 65 -8.91 4.91 -2.50
N PRO A 66 -10.22 4.94 -2.23
CA PRO A 66 -10.74 5.62 -1.05
C PRO A 66 -10.25 5.03 0.28
N TYR A 67 -9.68 3.82 0.27
CA TYR A 67 -9.19 3.15 1.48
C TYR A 67 -8.23 4.04 2.26
N TYR A 68 -7.32 4.75 1.58
CA TYR A 68 -6.31 5.57 2.24
C TYR A 68 -6.88 6.82 2.92
N ARG A 69 -8.13 7.18 2.62
CA ARG A 69 -8.85 8.30 3.23
C ARG A 69 -9.99 7.83 4.16
N THR A 70 -10.09 6.53 4.35
CA THR A 70 -11.13 5.95 5.22
C THR A 70 -10.81 6.27 6.68
N PRO A 71 -11.80 6.64 7.50
CA PRO A 71 -11.59 6.80 8.93
C PRO A 71 -10.97 5.53 9.54
N GLY A 72 -9.95 5.72 10.37
CA GLY A 72 -9.20 4.62 10.96
C GLY A 72 -7.96 4.21 10.17
N VAL A 73 -7.77 4.76 8.97
CA VAL A 73 -6.56 4.53 8.17
C VAL A 73 -5.74 5.81 8.11
N THR A 74 -4.49 5.75 8.51
CA THR A 74 -3.55 6.87 8.42
C THR A 74 -2.37 6.47 7.55
N VAL A 75 -2.06 7.27 6.54
CA VAL A 75 -0.83 7.13 5.79
C VAL A 75 0.28 7.72 6.64
N HIS A 76 1.05 6.84 7.31
CA HIS A 76 2.08 7.27 8.25
C HIS A 76 3.29 7.83 7.52
N GLN A 77 3.75 7.16 6.46
CA GLN A 77 4.84 7.68 5.63
C GLN A 77 4.82 7.08 4.23
N VAL A 78 5.38 7.85 3.30
CA VAL A 78 5.67 7.44 1.92
C VAL A 78 7.14 7.76 1.72
N ARG A 79 7.96 6.76 1.42
CA ARG A 79 9.41 6.91 1.32
C ARG A 79 9.98 6.16 0.13
N GLU A 80 11.00 6.74 -0.47
CA GLU A 80 11.83 6.02 -1.42
C GLU A 80 12.71 5.02 -0.68
N TRP A 81 12.84 3.80 -1.24
CA TRP A 81 13.63 2.72 -0.67
C TRP A 81 14.38 2.01 -1.76
N HIS A 82 15.68 1.81 -1.53
CA HIS A 82 16.56 1.16 -2.50
C HIS A 82 16.99 -0.21 -1.98
N PRO A 83 16.28 -1.29 -2.32
CA PRO A 83 16.70 -2.62 -1.90
C PRO A 83 18.03 -2.96 -2.53
N VAL A 84 18.98 -3.49 -1.73
CA VAL A 84 20.32 -3.89 -2.20
C VAL A 84 20.29 -5.32 -2.72
N VAL A 85 19.33 -6.11 -2.22
CA VAL A 85 19.14 -7.51 -2.60
C VAL A 85 17.65 -7.70 -2.84
N GLY A 86 17.31 -8.40 -3.90
CA GLY A 86 15.92 -8.62 -4.26
C GLY A 86 15.31 -7.41 -4.96
N GLY A 87 13.99 -7.35 -4.96
CA GLY A 87 13.22 -6.32 -5.64
C GLY A 87 12.58 -6.84 -6.92
N PRO A 88 11.90 -5.96 -7.68
CA PRO A 88 11.26 -6.35 -8.94
C PRO A 88 12.28 -6.86 -9.94
N ALA A 89 11.92 -7.89 -10.72
CA ALA A 89 12.80 -8.47 -11.73
C ALA A 89 13.25 -7.45 -12.79
N SER A 90 12.41 -6.45 -13.06
CA SER A 90 12.71 -5.41 -14.05
C SER A 90 13.81 -4.45 -13.60
N VAL A 91 14.23 -4.49 -12.35
CA VAL A 91 15.25 -3.60 -11.79
C VAL A 91 16.68 -4.10 -12.09
N ASN A 92 16.83 -5.34 -12.42
CA ASN A 92 18.16 -5.95 -12.66
C ASN A 92 18.77 -5.56 -13.99
#